data_4424a33b22049e244792fa127f872638
#
_entry.id   4424a33b22049e244792fa127f872638
#
_cell.length_a   1.000
_cell.length_b   1.000
_cell.length_c   1.000
_cell.angle_alpha   90.00
_cell.angle_beta   90.00
_cell.angle_gamma   90.00
#
_symmetry.space_group_name_H-M   'P 1'
#
loop_
_entity.id
_entity.type
_entity.pdbx_description
1 polymer ?
#
loop_
_entity_poly.entity_id
_entity_poly.type
_entity_poly.pdbx_seq_one_letter_code
_entity_poly.pdbx_strand_id
1 'polypeptide(L)'
;VAHPALHIVSRNQTKPGRAAQPESLSLLAQLDWSEAHLEQPASEVTRQLLAALKSLFPTSATLPDLIETGAHRWRYAQPAAACEHTYLYSENGLALCGDHFCDGRVEDAWLSGHRLGKALIGRSV
;
A
#
# COMPACT_ATOMS: atom_id res chain seq x y z
N VAL A 1 11.78 -0.42 8.81
CA VAL A 1 12.18 -1.40 9.86
C VAL A 1 12.92 -2.53 9.17
N ALA A 2 14.12 -2.88 9.65
CA ALA A 2 14.86 -4.05 9.13
C ALA A 2 14.27 -5.34 9.76
N HIS A 3 13.17 -5.81 9.22
CA HIS A 3 12.48 -7.02 9.67
C HIS A 3 12.00 -7.86 8.48
N PRO A 4 12.15 -9.19 8.47
CA PRO A 4 11.81 -10.01 7.30
C PRO A 4 10.33 -9.98 6.92
N ALA A 5 9.42 -9.78 7.87
CA ALA A 5 7.99 -9.74 7.60
C ALA A 5 7.41 -8.31 7.55
N LEU A 6 8.03 -7.32 8.18
CA LEU A 6 7.49 -5.97 8.31
C LEU A 6 8.29 -4.97 7.48
N HIS A 7 7.61 -4.25 6.60
CA HIS A 7 8.17 -3.15 5.83
C HIS A 7 8.00 -1.82 6.56
N ILE A 8 6.77 -1.47 6.93
CA ILE A 8 6.44 -0.21 7.61
C ILE A 8 5.54 -0.49 8.81
N VAL A 9 5.82 0.22 9.91
CA VAL A 9 4.94 0.33 11.08
C VAL A 9 4.58 1.80 11.26
N SER A 10 3.31 2.14 11.13
CA SER A 10 2.83 3.51 11.26
C SER A 10 1.97 3.67 12.51
N ARG A 11 2.28 4.67 13.33
CA ARG A 11 1.45 5.12 14.45
C ARG A 11 0.48 6.18 13.95
N ASN A 12 -0.80 5.82 13.84
CA ASN A 12 -1.77 6.69 13.18
C ASN A 12 -2.10 7.96 14.01
N GLN A 13 -1.93 7.95 15.33
CA GLN A 13 -2.13 9.10 16.21
C GLN A 13 -1.13 10.23 15.98
N THR A 14 0.02 9.94 15.39
CA THR A 14 1.02 10.98 15.05
C THR A 14 0.65 11.80 13.83
N LYS A 15 -0.42 11.40 13.11
CA LYS A 15 -0.93 12.14 11.95
C LYS A 15 -1.80 13.32 12.39
N PRO A 16 -1.71 14.48 11.70
CA PRO A 16 -2.54 15.64 12.02
C PRO A 16 -4.04 15.32 12.03
N GLY A 17 -4.77 15.88 12.99
CA GLY A 17 -6.23 15.73 13.10
C GLY A 17 -6.72 14.37 13.60
N ARG A 18 -5.83 13.49 14.09
CA ARG A 18 -6.21 12.21 14.68
C ARG A 18 -6.37 12.29 16.20
N ALA A 19 -7.36 11.53 16.72
CA ALA A 19 -7.54 11.39 18.16
C ALA A 19 -6.33 10.64 18.77
N ALA A 20 -5.92 11.03 19.99
CA ALA A 20 -4.80 10.40 20.68
C ALA A 20 -5.13 8.99 21.20
N GLN A 21 -6.38 8.68 21.43
CA GLN A 21 -6.87 7.41 21.98
C GLN A 21 -8.14 6.93 21.24
N PRO A 22 -8.32 5.64 21.05
CA PRO A 22 -7.33 4.57 21.27
C PRO A 22 -6.15 4.65 20.28
N GLU A 23 -4.99 4.13 20.68
CA GLU A 23 -3.84 4.05 19.77
C GLU A 23 -4.10 3.05 18.64
N SER A 24 -3.80 3.44 17.41
CA SER A 24 -3.97 2.62 16.23
C SER A 24 -2.67 2.49 15.46
N LEU A 25 -2.28 1.26 15.14
CA LEU A 25 -1.10 0.93 14.36
C LEU A 25 -1.51 0.36 13.00
N SER A 26 -0.83 0.78 11.95
CA SER A 26 -0.90 0.13 10.64
C SER A 26 0.43 -0.56 10.37
N LEU A 27 0.35 -1.85 10.04
CA LEU A 27 1.49 -2.68 9.67
C LEU A 27 1.43 -2.95 8.17
N LEU A 28 2.48 -2.62 7.44
CA LEU A 28 2.66 -3.02 6.05
C LEU A 28 3.71 -4.13 6.01
N ALA A 29 3.35 -5.28 5.46
CA ALA A 29 4.25 -6.40 5.30
C ALA A 29 5.24 -6.19 4.16
N GLN A 30 6.37 -6.88 4.19
CA GLN A 30 7.31 -6.97 3.07
C GLN A 30 6.67 -7.65 1.88
N LEU A 31 7.08 -7.29 0.67
CA LEU A 31 6.52 -7.84 -0.57
C LEU A 31 6.72 -9.35 -0.65
N ASP A 32 7.97 -9.81 -0.52
CA ASP A 32 8.32 -11.23 -0.60
C ASP A 32 7.59 -12.05 0.47
N TRP A 33 7.46 -11.49 1.70
CA TRP A 33 6.69 -12.11 2.75
C TRP A 33 5.20 -12.20 2.38
N SER A 34 4.64 -11.13 1.82
CA SER A 34 3.24 -11.08 1.40
C SER A 34 2.93 -12.08 0.29
N GLU A 35 3.83 -12.23 -0.67
CA GLU A 35 3.71 -13.21 -1.76
C GLU A 35 3.74 -14.64 -1.23
N ALA A 36 4.67 -14.96 -0.31
CA ALA A 36 4.77 -16.28 0.30
C ALA A 36 3.55 -16.65 1.17
N HIS A 37 2.79 -15.65 1.66
CA HIS A 37 1.64 -15.83 2.54
C HIS A 37 0.30 -15.43 1.89
N LEU A 38 0.29 -15.26 0.56
CA LEU A 38 -0.81 -14.67 -0.20
C LEU A 38 -2.14 -15.41 0.02
N GLU A 39 -2.12 -16.73 0.13
CA GLU A 39 -3.33 -17.56 0.25
C GLU A 39 -3.66 -17.93 1.71
N GLN A 40 -2.91 -17.45 2.68
CA GLN A 40 -3.21 -17.71 4.09
C GLN A 40 -4.47 -16.96 4.55
N PRO A 41 -5.23 -17.53 5.50
CA PRO A 41 -6.37 -16.83 6.13
C PRO A 41 -5.93 -15.52 6.81
N ALA A 42 -6.78 -14.51 6.77
CA ALA A 42 -6.49 -13.20 7.38
C ALA A 42 -6.16 -13.31 8.88
N SER A 43 -6.79 -14.24 9.61
CA SER A 43 -6.51 -14.50 11.02
C SER A 43 -5.08 -14.99 11.27
N GLU A 44 -4.57 -15.85 10.39
CA GLU A 44 -3.19 -16.36 10.48
C GLU A 44 -2.18 -15.27 10.14
N VAL A 45 -2.43 -14.50 9.07
CA VAL A 45 -1.63 -13.33 8.70
C VAL A 45 -1.58 -12.33 9.86
N THR A 46 -2.73 -12.01 10.48
CA THR A 46 -2.81 -11.12 11.64
C THR A 46 -1.94 -11.64 12.79
N ARG A 47 -2.06 -12.93 13.14
CA ARG A 47 -1.27 -13.55 14.21
C ARG A 47 0.24 -13.44 13.96
N GLN A 48 0.68 -13.70 12.73
CA GLN A 48 2.09 -13.65 12.36
C GLN A 48 2.63 -12.22 12.36
N LEU A 49 1.90 -11.25 11.82
CA LEU A 49 2.31 -9.84 11.81
C LEU A 49 2.33 -9.24 13.23
N LEU A 50 1.42 -9.65 14.10
CA LEU A 50 1.47 -9.27 15.52
C LEU A 50 2.68 -9.87 16.24
N ALA A 51 3.04 -11.12 15.95
CA ALA A 51 4.26 -11.73 16.48
C ALA A 51 5.51 -10.99 15.97
N ALA A 52 5.54 -10.62 14.69
CA ALA A 52 6.59 -9.81 14.10
C ALA A 52 6.68 -8.42 14.76
N LEU A 53 5.55 -7.75 15.00
CA LEU A 53 5.52 -6.48 15.74
C LEU A 53 6.08 -6.63 17.15
N LYS A 54 5.66 -7.66 17.89
CA LYS A 54 6.14 -7.92 19.25
C LYS A 54 7.64 -8.12 19.28
N SER A 55 8.23 -8.75 18.27
CA SER A 55 9.68 -8.99 18.20
C SER A 55 10.52 -7.71 18.04
N LEU A 56 9.91 -6.58 17.67
CA LEU A 56 10.60 -5.28 17.60
C LEU A 56 10.81 -4.63 18.97
N PHE A 57 10.17 -5.14 20.00
CA PHE A 57 10.28 -4.61 21.37
C PHE A 57 11.14 -5.52 22.24
N PRO A 58 11.81 -4.97 23.26
CA PRO A 58 12.50 -5.77 24.26
C PRO A 58 11.55 -6.78 24.91
N THR A 59 12.05 -7.95 25.29
CA THR A 59 11.25 -9.01 25.97
C THR A 59 10.59 -8.52 27.24
N SER A 60 11.18 -7.50 27.91
CA SER A 60 10.65 -6.85 29.12
C SER A 60 9.52 -5.85 28.84
N ALA A 61 9.25 -5.50 27.57
CA ALA A 61 8.21 -4.54 27.23
C ALA A 61 6.83 -5.17 27.37
N THR A 62 5.97 -4.56 28.17
CA THR A 62 4.54 -4.90 28.23
C THR A 62 3.82 -4.10 27.15
N LEU A 63 3.29 -4.80 26.14
CA LEU A 63 2.41 -4.18 25.16
C LEU A 63 0.99 -4.07 25.72
N PRO A 64 0.24 -3.01 25.39
CA PRO A 64 -1.14 -2.87 25.82
C PRO A 64 -2.03 -3.97 25.20
N ASP A 65 -3.17 -4.23 25.83
CA ASP A 65 -4.16 -5.14 25.32
C ASP A 65 -4.72 -4.65 23.97
N LEU A 66 -4.91 -5.59 23.07
CA LEU A 66 -5.47 -5.31 21.74
C LEU A 66 -6.98 -5.20 21.84
N ILE A 67 -7.55 -4.09 21.40
CA ILE A 67 -9.00 -3.86 21.33
C ILE A 67 -9.57 -4.52 20.08
N GLU A 68 -8.88 -4.31 18.94
CA GLU A 68 -9.31 -4.82 17.63
C GLU A 68 -8.09 -5.10 16.75
N THR A 69 -8.17 -6.13 15.93
CA THR A 69 -7.14 -6.46 14.95
C THR A 69 -7.75 -7.01 13.68
N GLY A 70 -7.11 -6.76 12.56
CA GLY A 70 -7.51 -7.30 11.27
C GLY A 70 -6.39 -7.22 10.26
N ALA A 71 -6.43 -8.08 9.24
CA ALA A 71 -5.56 -8.01 8.09
C ALA A 71 -6.37 -7.91 6.81
N HIS A 72 -5.93 -7.06 5.91
CA HIS A 72 -6.50 -6.92 4.58
C HIS A 72 -5.44 -7.25 3.54
N ARG A 73 -5.82 -8.03 2.54
CA ARG A 73 -4.96 -8.40 1.42
C ARG A 73 -5.26 -7.53 0.22
N TRP A 74 -4.25 -6.80 -0.23
CA TRP A 74 -4.31 -6.02 -1.45
C TRP A 74 -3.58 -6.78 -2.57
N ARG A 75 -4.32 -7.63 -3.26
CA ARG A 75 -3.76 -8.54 -4.27
C ARG A 75 -3.13 -7.82 -5.46
N TYR A 76 -3.62 -6.63 -5.80
CA TYR A 76 -3.16 -5.82 -6.93
C TYR A 76 -2.63 -4.46 -6.46
N ALA A 77 -1.79 -4.48 -5.42
CA ALA A 77 -1.27 -3.25 -4.79
C ALA A 77 -0.15 -2.58 -5.59
N GLN A 78 0.55 -3.34 -6.41
CA GLN A 78 1.67 -2.83 -7.21
C GLN A 78 1.62 -3.39 -8.64
N PRO A 79 2.03 -2.60 -9.65
CA PRO A 79 2.20 -3.10 -11.01
C PRO A 79 3.35 -4.13 -11.05
N ALA A 80 3.18 -5.20 -11.81
CA ALA A 80 4.20 -6.24 -11.97
C ALA A 80 5.39 -5.74 -12.82
N ALA A 81 5.15 -4.78 -13.70
CA ALA A 81 6.18 -4.12 -14.52
C ALA A 81 5.68 -2.74 -14.95
N ALA A 82 6.61 -1.83 -15.20
CA ALA A 82 6.29 -0.54 -15.82
C ALA A 82 5.78 -0.74 -17.24
N CYS A 83 4.78 0.04 -17.65
CA CYS A 83 4.29 0.03 -19.03
C CYS A 83 5.21 0.90 -19.92
N GLU A 84 5.25 0.58 -21.23
CA GLU A 84 5.99 1.41 -22.20
C GLU A 84 5.41 2.83 -22.34
N HIS A 85 4.12 2.97 -22.08
CA HIS A 85 3.40 4.23 -22.17
C HIS A 85 2.89 4.68 -20.81
N THR A 86 2.85 5.97 -20.58
CA THR A 86 2.36 6.56 -19.32
C THR A 86 0.83 6.73 -19.28
N TYR A 87 0.14 6.47 -20.35
CA TYR A 87 -1.32 6.38 -20.49
C TYR A 87 -1.64 5.61 -21.78
N LEU A 88 -2.87 5.16 -21.94
CA LEU A 88 -3.38 4.63 -23.19
C LEU A 88 -4.53 5.50 -23.71
N TYR A 89 -4.58 5.65 -25.02
CA TYR A 89 -5.69 6.28 -25.72
C TYR A 89 -5.96 5.51 -27.02
N SER A 90 -7.19 5.04 -27.18
CA SER A 90 -7.61 4.31 -28.38
C SER A 90 -8.33 5.23 -29.37
N GLU A 91 -8.31 4.86 -30.65
CA GLU A 91 -9.03 5.58 -31.71
C GLU A 91 -10.57 5.59 -31.49
N ASN A 92 -11.09 4.63 -30.71
CA ASN A 92 -12.50 4.55 -30.34
C ASN A 92 -12.87 5.51 -29.17
N GLY A 93 -11.98 6.39 -28.75
CA GLY A 93 -12.23 7.36 -27.69
C GLY A 93 -12.09 6.81 -26.27
N LEU A 94 -11.61 5.58 -26.08
CA LEU A 94 -11.30 5.04 -24.75
C LEU A 94 -9.92 5.54 -24.29
N ALA A 95 -9.85 6.01 -23.05
CA ALA A 95 -8.62 6.48 -22.44
C ALA A 95 -8.42 5.83 -21.07
N LEU A 96 -7.18 5.44 -20.77
CA LEU A 96 -6.76 4.88 -19.50
C LEU A 96 -5.54 5.62 -18.97
N CYS A 97 -5.56 5.97 -17.71
CA CYS A 97 -4.40 6.52 -16.97
C CYS A 97 -4.42 5.99 -15.54
N GLY A 98 -3.29 6.11 -14.86
CA GLY A 98 -3.13 5.67 -13.47
C GLY A 98 -1.69 5.40 -13.12
N ASP A 99 -1.44 5.12 -11.85
CA ASP A 99 -0.12 4.79 -11.32
C ASP A 99 0.47 3.50 -11.89
N HIS A 100 -0.40 2.56 -12.28
CA HIS A 100 -0.01 1.27 -12.89
C HIS A 100 0.71 1.39 -14.25
N PHE A 101 0.65 2.56 -14.90
CA PHE A 101 1.45 2.85 -16.09
C PHE A 101 2.91 3.23 -15.78
N CYS A 102 3.25 3.44 -14.51
CA CYS A 102 4.56 3.83 -14.02
C CYS A 102 4.96 2.94 -12.83
N ASP A 103 5.64 3.51 -11.83
CA ASP A 103 6.17 2.75 -10.67
C ASP A 103 5.16 2.53 -9.53
N GLY A 104 3.91 2.96 -9.69
CA GLY A 104 2.84 2.76 -8.70
C GLY A 104 2.82 3.81 -7.58
N ARG A 105 3.40 5.00 -7.79
CA ARG A 105 3.40 6.11 -6.82
C ARG A 105 2.23 7.06 -7.05
N VAL A 106 1.88 7.83 -6.02
CA VAL A 106 0.84 8.88 -6.13
C VAL A 106 1.20 9.92 -7.21
N GLU A 107 2.48 10.31 -7.29
CA GLU A 107 2.99 11.19 -8.33
C GLU A 107 2.81 10.61 -9.73
N ASP A 108 3.02 9.32 -9.89
CA ASP A 108 2.86 8.61 -11.16
C ASP A 108 1.42 8.62 -11.64
N ALA A 109 0.45 8.45 -10.74
CA ALA A 109 -0.97 8.58 -11.04
C ALA A 109 -1.30 9.98 -11.56
N TRP A 110 -0.78 11.02 -10.90
CA TRP A 110 -0.98 12.42 -11.31
C TRP A 110 -0.34 12.72 -12.66
N LEU A 111 0.92 12.31 -12.85
CA LEU A 111 1.66 12.51 -14.11
C LEU A 111 0.98 11.81 -15.28
N SER A 112 0.53 10.57 -15.09
CA SER A 112 -0.20 9.79 -16.08
C SER A 112 -1.47 10.53 -16.52
N GLY A 113 -2.32 10.96 -15.58
CA GLY A 113 -3.54 11.72 -15.86
C GLY A 113 -3.26 13.07 -16.52
N HIS A 114 -2.22 13.80 -16.05
CA HIS A 114 -1.83 15.09 -16.63
C HIS A 114 -1.38 14.97 -18.10
N ARG A 115 -0.57 13.95 -18.42
CA ARG A 115 -0.11 13.69 -19.80
C ARG A 115 -1.26 13.31 -20.71
N LEU A 116 -2.18 12.44 -20.24
CA LEU A 116 -3.39 12.12 -20.98
C LEU A 116 -4.25 13.35 -21.25
N GLY A 117 -4.48 14.20 -20.24
CA GLY A 117 -5.26 15.43 -20.39
C GLY A 117 -4.65 16.37 -21.43
N LYS A 118 -3.34 16.57 -21.43
CA LYS A 118 -2.64 17.36 -22.48
C LYS A 118 -2.82 16.76 -23.87
N ALA A 119 -2.72 15.44 -24.01
CA ALA A 119 -2.90 14.76 -25.29
C ALA A 119 -4.32 14.92 -25.85
N LEU A 120 -5.33 14.91 -24.99
CA LEU A 120 -6.73 15.10 -25.37
C LEU A 120 -6.99 16.54 -25.84
N ILE A 121 -6.48 17.54 -25.11
CA ILE A 121 -6.60 18.96 -25.48
C ILE A 121 -5.92 19.23 -26.83
N GLY A 122 -4.72 18.69 -27.06
CA GLY A 122 -4.00 18.86 -28.33
C GLY A 122 -4.64 18.20 -29.55
N ARG A 123 -5.63 17.31 -29.35
CA ARG A 123 -6.40 16.65 -30.42
C ARG A 123 -7.74 17.35 -30.74
N SER A 124 -8.15 18.30 -29.90
CA SER A 124 -9.41 19.03 -30.05
C SER A 124 -9.29 20.27 -30.99
N VAL A 125 -8.22 20.36 -31.76
CA VAL A 125 -8.00 21.46 -32.76
C VAL A 125 -7.97 20.89 -34.17
#